data_b33ade0aec9860ada3cffd972e1e6231
#
_entry.id   b33ade0aec9860ada3cffd972e1e6231
#
_cell.length_a   1.000
_cell.length_b   1.000
_cell.length_c   1.000
_cell.angle_alpha   90.00
_cell.angle_beta   90.00
_cell.angle_gamma   90.00
#
_symmetry.space_group_name_H-M   'P 1'
#
loop_
_entity.id
_entity.type
_entity.pdbx_description
1 polymer ?
#
loop_
_entity_poly.entity_id
_entity_poly.type
_entity_poly.pdbx_seq_one_letter_code
_entity_poly.pdbx_strand_id
1 'polypeptide(L)'
;MNDTGHRLAAAYLKMLNEHDPDLVDTFVARDYRNHNAFVDDGREANRTFWAAFFAALPDLTATMEDLVVAGDKVVGRFVYRGTQSGELPGLPATGRKVEMRSIDIWRVADGMFVEHWDELNTLEVFQQIGALPQAGVQ
;
A
#
# COMPACT_ATOMS: atom_id res chain seq x y z
N MET A 1 -2.24 18.78 19.53
CA MET A 1 -3.28 17.93 18.96
C MET A 1 -3.04 17.74 17.49
N ASN A 2 -2.84 16.54 17.04
CA ASN A 2 -2.45 16.36 15.67
C ASN A 2 -3.44 15.45 14.93
N ASP A 3 -4.52 16.06 14.45
CA ASP A 3 -5.52 15.34 13.66
C ASP A 3 -5.07 15.08 12.22
N THR A 4 -4.06 15.84 11.74
CA THR A 4 -3.60 15.72 10.36
C THR A 4 -3.11 14.30 10.05
N GLY A 5 -2.26 13.72 10.90
CA GLY A 5 -1.75 12.38 10.71
C GLY A 5 -2.85 11.33 10.68
N HIS A 6 -3.80 11.44 11.60
CA HIS A 6 -4.95 10.53 11.66
C HIS A 6 -5.81 10.67 10.40
N ARG A 7 -6.05 11.91 9.96
CA ARG A 7 -6.84 12.19 8.76
C ARG A 7 -6.19 11.60 7.51
N LEU A 8 -4.87 11.77 7.39
CA LEU A 8 -4.14 11.27 6.22
C LEU A 8 -4.12 9.73 6.19
N ALA A 9 -3.93 9.08 7.34
CA ALA A 9 -3.99 7.62 7.42
C ALA A 9 -5.38 7.10 7.06
N ALA A 10 -6.43 7.78 7.52
CA ALA A 10 -7.80 7.42 7.18
C ALA A 10 -8.06 7.59 5.68
N ALA A 11 -7.48 8.63 5.06
CA ALA A 11 -7.61 8.85 3.62
C ALA A 11 -6.93 7.75 2.83
N TYR A 12 -5.76 7.28 3.28
CA TYR A 12 -5.06 6.15 2.68
C TYR A 12 -5.94 4.89 2.73
N LEU A 13 -6.50 4.58 3.89
CA LEU A 13 -7.35 3.39 4.06
C LEU A 13 -8.62 3.48 3.20
N LYS A 14 -9.20 4.66 3.11
CA LYS A 14 -10.37 4.89 2.28
C LYS A 14 -10.07 4.62 0.80
N MET A 15 -8.95 5.14 0.30
CA MET A 15 -8.52 4.90 -1.08
C MET A 15 -8.40 3.40 -1.36
N LEU A 16 -7.81 2.65 -0.43
CA LEU A 16 -7.64 1.21 -0.58
C LEU A 16 -8.98 0.48 -0.69
N ASN A 17 -9.91 0.78 0.22
CA ASN A 17 -11.17 0.04 0.29
C ASN A 17 -12.20 0.50 -0.75
N GLU A 18 -12.08 1.72 -1.25
CA GLU A 18 -12.93 2.20 -2.34
C GLU A 18 -12.33 1.88 -3.72
N HIS A 19 -11.10 1.39 -3.77
CA HIS A 19 -10.39 1.09 -5.01
C HIS A 19 -10.35 2.31 -5.94
N ASP A 20 -10.13 3.48 -5.37
CA ASP A 20 -10.14 4.74 -6.11
C ASP A 20 -8.74 5.37 -6.08
N PRO A 21 -7.90 5.15 -7.11
CA PRO A 21 -6.56 5.67 -7.11
C PRO A 21 -6.49 7.20 -7.16
N ASP A 22 -7.56 7.86 -7.58
CA ASP A 22 -7.59 9.33 -7.63
C ASP A 22 -7.64 9.95 -6.23
N LEU A 23 -8.01 9.18 -5.21
CA LEU A 23 -7.99 9.66 -3.84
C LEU A 23 -6.58 9.92 -3.31
N VAL A 24 -5.52 9.53 -4.02
CA VAL A 24 -4.15 9.92 -3.67
C VAL A 24 -4.00 11.45 -3.61
N ASP A 25 -4.81 12.18 -4.37
CA ASP A 25 -4.81 13.65 -4.33
C ASP A 25 -5.13 14.19 -2.93
N THR A 26 -5.78 13.41 -2.09
CA THR A 26 -6.19 13.85 -0.75
C THR A 26 -5.13 13.64 0.31
N PHE A 27 -4.07 12.86 0.04
CA PHE A 27 -3.07 12.58 1.07
C PHE A 27 -1.62 12.52 0.58
N VAL A 28 -1.36 12.42 -0.72
CA VAL A 28 0.00 12.33 -1.28
C VAL A 28 0.41 13.67 -1.88
N ALA A 29 1.55 14.22 -1.47
CA ALA A 29 2.10 15.44 -2.05
C ALA A 29 2.59 15.18 -3.48
N ARG A 30 2.65 16.24 -4.31
CA ARG A 30 3.08 16.12 -5.69
C ARG A 30 4.49 15.54 -5.81
N ASP A 31 5.40 16.00 -4.94
CA ASP A 31 6.82 15.63 -4.95
C ASP A 31 7.13 14.56 -3.90
N TYR A 32 6.18 13.70 -3.65
CA TYR A 32 6.25 12.60 -2.70
C TYR A 32 7.49 11.74 -2.94
N ARG A 33 8.30 11.54 -1.89
CA ARG A 33 9.48 10.68 -1.96
C ARG A 33 9.11 9.28 -1.43
N ASN A 34 9.28 8.29 -2.28
CA ASN A 34 8.86 6.94 -1.94
C ASN A 34 10.08 6.01 -1.84
N HIS A 35 10.29 5.44 -0.66
CA HIS A 35 11.39 4.50 -0.45
C HIS A 35 10.96 3.04 -0.65
N ASN A 36 9.83 2.84 -1.34
CA ASN A 36 9.36 1.52 -1.73
C ASN A 36 10.05 1.08 -3.01
N ALA A 37 10.51 -0.20 -3.04
CA ALA A 37 11.27 -0.72 -4.18
C ALA A 37 10.44 -0.85 -5.46
N PHE A 38 9.11 -0.86 -5.36
CA PHE A 38 8.21 -1.12 -6.48
C PHE A 38 7.49 0.12 -6.99
N VAL A 39 7.63 1.26 -6.31
CA VAL A 39 6.89 2.47 -6.66
C VAL A 39 7.83 3.66 -6.70
N ASP A 40 7.86 4.36 -7.83
CA ASP A 40 8.69 5.54 -8.02
C ASP A 40 8.18 6.71 -7.18
N ASP A 41 8.98 7.77 -7.12
CA ASP A 41 8.61 9.01 -6.44
C ASP A 41 7.47 9.71 -7.18
N GLY A 42 6.74 10.53 -6.43
CA GLY A 42 5.71 11.41 -6.97
C GLY A 42 4.30 10.87 -6.84
N ARG A 43 3.36 11.80 -6.76
CA ARG A 43 1.93 11.48 -6.64
C ARG A 43 1.44 10.65 -7.82
N GLU A 44 1.87 10.99 -9.04
CA GLU A 44 1.37 10.31 -10.23
C GLU A 44 1.86 8.87 -10.32
N ALA A 45 3.09 8.59 -9.90
CA ALA A 45 3.58 7.22 -9.80
C ALA A 45 2.76 6.42 -8.80
N ASN A 46 2.36 7.05 -7.71
CA ASN A 46 1.52 6.42 -6.68
C ASN A 46 0.14 6.10 -7.25
N ARG A 47 -0.47 7.04 -7.96
CA ARG A 47 -1.76 6.83 -8.63
C ARG A 47 -1.70 5.65 -9.59
N THR A 48 -0.67 5.61 -10.44
CA THR A 48 -0.48 4.56 -11.43
C THR A 48 -0.32 3.20 -10.75
N PHE A 49 0.48 3.14 -9.70
CA PHE A 49 0.68 1.90 -8.95
C PHE A 49 -0.64 1.36 -8.39
N TRP A 50 -1.40 2.22 -7.71
CA TRP A 50 -2.64 1.77 -7.08
C TRP A 50 -3.70 1.37 -8.12
N ALA A 51 -3.76 2.08 -9.26
CA ALA A 51 -4.67 1.69 -10.34
C ALA A 51 -4.37 0.27 -10.80
N ALA A 52 -3.10 -0.07 -11.00
CA ALA A 52 -2.68 -1.41 -11.41
C ALA A 52 -2.96 -2.44 -10.31
N PHE A 53 -2.69 -2.07 -9.06
CA PHE A 53 -2.89 -2.99 -7.93
C PHE A 53 -4.37 -3.33 -7.74
N PHE A 54 -5.26 -2.34 -7.86
CA PHE A 54 -6.71 -2.57 -7.75
C PHE A 54 -7.23 -3.40 -8.93
N ALA A 55 -6.67 -3.23 -10.12
CA ALA A 55 -7.02 -4.08 -11.25
C ALA A 55 -6.58 -5.53 -11.04
N ALA A 56 -5.44 -5.73 -10.39
CA ALA A 56 -4.92 -7.06 -10.09
C ALA A 56 -5.71 -7.75 -8.98
N LEU A 57 -6.16 -7.00 -7.97
CA LEU A 57 -6.92 -7.51 -6.83
C LEU A 57 -8.26 -6.75 -6.72
N PRO A 58 -9.22 -7.06 -7.59
CA PRO A 58 -10.48 -6.28 -7.62
C PRO A 58 -11.37 -6.47 -6.39
N ASP A 59 -11.10 -7.50 -5.59
CA ASP A 59 -11.81 -7.75 -4.33
C ASP A 59 -11.01 -7.31 -3.10
N LEU A 60 -10.00 -6.44 -3.29
CA LEU A 60 -9.12 -6.02 -2.21
C LEU A 60 -9.90 -5.40 -1.04
N THR A 61 -9.56 -5.86 0.16
CA THR A 61 -9.95 -5.19 1.41
C THR A 61 -8.70 -4.93 2.23
N ALA A 62 -8.69 -3.82 2.95
CA ALA A 62 -7.56 -3.43 3.79
C ALA A 62 -8.06 -3.05 5.18
N THR A 63 -7.28 -3.45 6.18
CA THR A 63 -7.54 -3.06 7.57
C THR A 63 -6.30 -2.38 8.14
N MET A 64 -6.53 -1.36 8.96
CA MET A 64 -5.46 -0.69 9.70
C MET A 64 -5.45 -1.29 11.10
N GLU A 65 -4.39 -2.05 11.40
CA GLU A 65 -4.29 -2.77 12.66
C GLU A 65 -3.76 -1.89 13.78
N ASP A 66 -2.84 -1.00 13.46
CA ASP A 66 -2.25 -0.04 14.41
C ASP A 66 -2.00 1.28 13.72
N LEU A 67 -2.08 2.35 14.48
CA LEU A 67 -1.72 3.69 14.02
C LEU A 67 -1.05 4.46 15.15
N VAL A 68 0.14 4.98 14.89
CA VAL A 68 0.88 5.81 15.83
C VAL A 68 1.22 7.12 15.13
N VAL A 69 0.84 8.24 15.75
CA VAL A 69 1.16 9.58 15.23
C VAL A 69 2.04 10.27 16.27
N ALA A 70 3.23 10.69 15.85
CA ALA A 70 4.18 11.36 16.74
C ALA A 70 4.92 12.44 15.94
N GLY A 71 4.71 13.71 16.31
CA GLY A 71 5.29 14.83 15.59
C GLY A 71 4.84 14.82 14.13
N ASP A 72 5.80 14.86 13.22
CA ASP A 72 5.53 14.83 11.78
C ASP A 72 5.53 13.40 11.21
N LYS A 73 5.58 12.38 12.07
CA LYS A 73 5.63 10.98 11.63
C LYS A 73 4.30 10.29 11.89
N VAL A 74 3.89 9.50 10.91
CA VAL A 74 2.71 8.62 11.00
C VAL A 74 3.19 7.22 10.72
N VAL A 75 2.89 6.29 11.64
CA VAL A 75 3.26 4.88 11.49
C VAL A 75 1.99 4.06 11.49
N GLY A 76 1.79 3.26 10.44
CA GLY A 76 0.62 2.39 10.33
C GLY A 76 1.03 0.95 10.05
N ARG A 77 0.25 0.03 10.60
CA ARG A 77 0.39 -1.40 10.31
C ARG A 77 -0.91 -1.86 9.65
N PHE A 78 -0.79 -2.43 8.45
CA PHE A 78 -1.94 -2.75 7.62
C PHE A 78 -1.93 -4.21 7.18
N VAL A 79 -3.13 -4.75 6.96
CA VAL A 79 -3.32 -6.06 6.32
C VAL A 79 -4.21 -5.86 5.10
N TYR A 80 -3.76 -6.41 3.98
CA TYR A 80 -4.44 -6.32 2.68
C TYR A 80 -4.80 -7.74 2.26
N ARG A 81 -6.04 -7.98 1.89
CA ARG A 81 -6.51 -9.29 1.45
C ARG A 81 -7.25 -9.16 0.13
N GLY A 82 -7.00 -10.12 -0.76
CA GLY A 82 -7.68 -10.14 -2.03
C GLY A 82 -7.32 -11.38 -2.82
N THR A 83 -7.83 -11.44 -4.04
CA THR A 83 -7.55 -12.52 -4.97
C THR A 83 -6.83 -11.95 -6.18
N GLN A 84 -5.70 -12.55 -6.56
CA GLN A 84 -4.94 -12.11 -7.72
C GLN A 84 -5.64 -12.56 -9.00
N SER A 85 -6.72 -11.88 -9.33
CA SER A 85 -7.52 -12.16 -10.53
C SER A 85 -6.97 -11.49 -11.77
N GLY A 86 -6.12 -10.47 -11.60
CA GLY A 86 -5.47 -9.73 -12.68
C GLY A 86 -3.96 -9.81 -12.58
N GLU A 87 -3.29 -9.35 -13.63
CA GLU A 87 -1.83 -9.36 -13.71
C GLU A 87 -1.22 -8.30 -12.81
N LEU A 88 -0.21 -8.69 -12.04
CA LEU A 88 0.73 -7.76 -11.41
C LEU A 88 1.94 -7.63 -12.34
N PRO A 89 2.73 -6.53 -12.29
CA PRO A 89 3.87 -6.35 -13.18
C PRO A 89 4.81 -7.57 -13.17
N GLY A 90 4.93 -8.24 -14.33
CA GLY A 90 5.75 -9.42 -14.47
C GLY A 90 5.18 -10.71 -13.88
N LEU A 91 3.96 -10.67 -13.35
CA LEU A 91 3.35 -11.82 -12.67
C LEU A 91 1.94 -12.06 -13.23
N PRO A 92 1.76 -13.14 -14.02
CA PRO A 92 0.43 -13.44 -14.59
C PRO A 92 -0.60 -13.70 -13.51
N ALA A 93 -1.88 -13.49 -13.84
CA ALA A 93 -2.98 -13.77 -12.94
C ALA A 93 -3.01 -15.25 -12.57
N THR A 94 -3.18 -15.55 -11.28
CA THR A 94 -3.21 -16.93 -10.77
C THR A 94 -4.55 -17.33 -10.18
N GLY A 95 -5.40 -16.35 -9.84
CA GLY A 95 -6.64 -16.61 -9.12
C GLY A 95 -6.42 -17.01 -7.67
N ARG A 96 -5.20 -16.89 -7.16
CA ARG A 96 -4.87 -17.28 -5.79
C ARG A 96 -5.13 -16.15 -4.82
N LYS A 97 -5.41 -16.51 -3.57
CA LYS A 97 -5.62 -15.54 -2.50
C LYS A 97 -4.30 -14.97 -2.04
N VAL A 98 -4.33 -13.66 -1.73
CA VAL A 98 -3.17 -12.91 -1.26
C VAL A 98 -3.51 -12.31 0.09
N GLU A 99 -2.58 -12.44 1.03
CA GLU A 99 -2.60 -11.68 2.27
C GLU A 99 -1.26 -10.97 2.38
N MET A 100 -1.29 -9.67 2.18
CA MET A 100 -0.11 -8.81 2.28
C MET A 100 -0.18 -8.04 3.59
N ARG A 101 0.95 -7.88 4.24
CA ARG A 101 1.07 -7.07 5.45
C ARG A 101 2.13 -6.01 5.21
N SER A 102 1.89 -4.83 5.74
CA SER A 102 2.88 -3.77 5.67
C SER A 102 3.01 -3.03 7.00
N ILE A 103 4.20 -2.50 7.22
CA ILE A 103 4.42 -1.45 8.21
C ILE A 103 4.91 -0.25 7.44
N ASP A 104 4.17 0.84 7.54
CA ASP A 104 4.41 2.05 6.78
C ASP A 104 4.77 3.19 7.72
N ILE A 105 5.76 3.98 7.33
CA ILE A 105 6.10 5.22 8.01
C ILE A 105 5.99 6.35 6.99
N TRP A 106 5.28 7.40 7.35
CA TRP A 106 5.18 8.60 6.54
C TRP A 106 5.67 9.82 7.30
N ARG A 107 6.23 10.77 6.57
CA ARG A 107 6.50 12.11 7.08
C ARG A 107 5.45 13.06 6.52
N VAL A 108 4.94 13.91 7.40
CA VAL A 108 3.90 14.89 7.06
C VAL A 108 4.51 16.28 6.97
N ALA A 109 4.16 17.03 5.94
CA ALA A 109 4.45 18.45 5.81
C ALA A 109 3.33 19.10 5.00
N ASP A 110 2.95 20.31 5.38
CA ASP A 110 1.94 21.10 4.69
C ASP A 110 0.62 20.33 4.48
N GLY A 111 0.25 19.52 5.48
CA GLY A 111 -1.01 18.80 5.48
C GLY A 111 -1.08 17.58 4.58
N MET A 112 0.05 17.11 4.07
CA MET A 112 0.12 15.96 3.17
C MET A 112 1.25 15.03 3.58
N PHE A 113 1.18 13.76 3.15
CA PHE A 113 2.32 12.87 3.20
C PHE A 113 3.33 13.30 2.15
N VAL A 114 4.57 13.56 2.56
CA VAL A 114 5.63 14.02 1.66
C VAL A 114 6.75 13.00 1.49
N GLU A 115 6.82 12.01 2.37
CA GLU A 115 7.85 10.98 2.30
C GLU A 115 7.33 9.69 2.94
N HIS A 116 7.75 8.54 2.41
CA HIS A 116 7.20 7.25 2.78
C HIS A 116 8.27 6.18 2.80
N TRP A 117 8.24 5.35 3.82
CA TRP A 117 9.03 4.11 3.95
C TRP A 117 8.07 2.98 4.28
N ASP A 118 8.33 1.79 3.76
CA ASP A 118 7.55 0.63 4.17
C ASP A 118 8.36 -0.66 4.08
N GLU A 119 7.87 -1.67 4.80
CA GLU A 119 8.34 -3.04 4.71
C GLU A 119 7.13 -3.94 4.50
N LEU A 120 7.27 -4.87 3.58
CA LEU A 120 6.19 -5.76 3.19
C LEU A 120 6.64 -7.22 3.32
N ASN A 121 5.68 -8.13 3.51
CA ASN A 121 5.95 -9.56 3.47
C ASN A 121 6.03 -10.07 2.02
N THR A 122 6.89 -9.46 1.22
CA THR A 122 6.97 -9.68 -0.23
C THR A 122 7.28 -11.13 -0.58
N LEU A 123 8.23 -11.76 0.12
CA LEU A 123 8.57 -13.16 -0.13
C LEU A 123 7.34 -14.06 0.05
N GLU A 124 6.62 -13.86 1.13
CA GLU A 124 5.42 -14.63 1.43
C GLU A 124 4.35 -14.43 0.36
N VAL A 125 4.15 -13.20 -0.09
CA VAL A 125 3.19 -12.89 -1.15
C VAL A 125 3.57 -13.62 -2.44
N PHE A 126 4.84 -13.61 -2.84
CA PHE A 126 5.29 -14.34 -4.03
C PHE A 126 5.08 -15.84 -3.88
N GLN A 127 5.25 -16.38 -2.68
CA GLN A 127 4.96 -17.79 -2.41
C GLN A 127 3.45 -18.07 -2.53
N GLN A 128 2.62 -17.17 -2.02
CA GLN A 128 1.16 -17.32 -2.07
C GLN A 128 0.64 -17.39 -3.50
N ILE A 129 1.19 -16.59 -4.40
CA ILE A 129 0.76 -16.58 -5.80
C ILE A 129 1.55 -17.58 -6.66
N GLY A 130 2.45 -18.34 -6.06
CA GLY A 130 3.19 -19.38 -6.76
C GLY A 130 4.37 -18.89 -7.60
N ALA A 131 4.79 -17.61 -7.43
CA ALA A 131 5.96 -17.08 -8.11
C ALA A 131 7.27 -17.60 -7.53
N LEU A 132 7.24 -18.04 -6.28
CA LEU A 132 8.39 -18.63 -5.58
C LEU A 132 7.92 -19.87 -4.80
N PRO A 133 8.84 -20.84 -4.55
CA PRO A 133 8.50 -22.03 -3.75
C PRO A 133 8.10 -21.68 -2.33
N GLN A 134 7.21 -22.47 -1.76
CA GLN A 134 6.83 -22.35 -0.35
C GLN A 134 8.03 -22.67 0.54
N ALA A 135 8.18 -21.92 1.64
CA ALA A 135 9.23 -22.18 2.61
C ALA A 135 8.97 -23.53 3.30
N GLY A 136 10.02 -24.33 3.50
CA GLY A 136 9.93 -25.60 4.18
C GLY A 136 9.33 -26.71 3.35
N VAL A 137 8.99 -26.51 2.11
CA VAL A 137 8.50 -27.55 1.19
C VAL A 137 9.70 -28.35 0.71
N GLN A 138 9.59 -29.66 0.81
CA GLN A 138 10.66 -30.58 0.41
C GLN A 138 10.29 -31.36 -0.84
#